data_384cecab14bd747c15588b9155fe8578
#
_entry.id   384cecab14bd747c15588b9155fe8578
#
_cell.length_a   1.000
_cell.length_b   1.000
_cell.length_c   1.000
_cell.angle_alpha   90.00
_cell.angle_beta   90.00
_cell.angle_gamma   90.00
#
_symmetry.space_group_name_H-M   'P 1'
#
loop_
_entity.id
_entity.type
_entity.pdbx_description
1 polymer ?
#
loop_
_entity_poly.entity_id
_entity_poly.type
_entity_poly.pdbx_seq_one_letter_code
_entity_poly.pdbx_strand_id
1 'polypeptide(L)'
;MKTNYKLKNMWTMLPLLFLAVLFIFLPILSMIRQSFTMPEAGTFTLNNYVTIFTDPIYRVATENSLYLSFLSTIIGLIISFLIAYSINELGQKGQGRILSLLNMVSNFAGLPLYFSFVVILGNTGIFVLALKAIGIELATVFKLYSMQGLMLMFIYFQLPLGSLMLVPAFQAIKPAWKEAAELMEANTLQFWTKIGIPVMLPSLLDTFSLLFANAITAYATVLLLVTTSIPLLPVKITTMFTGEMTPQREMGSTLAIWMILIMLAVICGCNLLKKLLYKGGN
;
A
#
# COMPACT_ATOMS: atom_id res chain seq x y z
N MET A 1 27.30 35.73 -10.48
CA MET A 1 27.97 34.43 -10.36
C MET A 1 27.03 33.29 -9.87
N LYS A 2 25.75 33.54 -9.50
CA LYS A 2 24.81 32.53 -9.00
C LYS A 2 24.04 31.71 -10.08
N THR A 3 24.06 32.12 -11.33
CA THR A 3 23.25 31.52 -12.41
C THR A 3 23.92 30.27 -13.02
N ASN A 4 25.25 30.16 -13.00
CA ASN A 4 25.95 29.04 -13.62
C ASN A 4 25.91 27.72 -12.81
N TYR A 5 25.68 27.79 -11.49
CA TYR A 5 25.56 26.59 -10.67
C TYR A 5 24.25 25.82 -10.91
N LYS A 6 23.15 26.53 -11.22
CA LYS A 6 21.85 25.88 -11.53
C LYS A 6 21.91 25.12 -12.87
N LEU A 7 22.54 25.68 -13.90
CA LEU A 7 22.70 25.03 -15.20
C LEU A 7 23.63 23.80 -15.14
N LYS A 8 24.75 23.89 -14.40
CA LYS A 8 25.69 22.76 -14.25
C LYS A 8 25.03 21.58 -13.52
N ASN A 9 24.19 21.85 -12.51
CA ASN A 9 23.43 20.81 -11.79
C ASN A 9 22.31 20.19 -12.64
N MET A 10 21.75 20.89 -13.61
CA MET A 10 20.78 20.33 -14.55
C MET A 10 21.41 19.28 -15.47
N TRP A 11 22.64 19.47 -15.91
CA TRP A 11 23.35 18.50 -16.76
C TRP A 11 23.63 17.16 -16.03
N THR A 12 23.90 17.21 -14.73
CA THR A 12 24.08 16.00 -13.93
C THR A 12 22.79 15.20 -13.74
N MET A 13 21.62 15.84 -13.91
CA MET A 13 20.31 15.17 -13.85
C MET A 13 19.87 14.60 -15.21
N LEU A 14 20.51 14.97 -16.32
CA LEU A 14 20.13 14.52 -17.67
C LEU A 14 20.08 12.99 -17.82
N PRO A 15 21.08 12.21 -17.35
CA PRO A 15 21.02 10.76 -17.46
C PRO A 15 19.83 10.18 -16.72
N LEU A 16 19.53 10.69 -15.51
CA LEU A 16 18.37 10.26 -14.72
C LEU A 16 17.06 10.61 -15.40
N LEU A 17 16.93 11.84 -15.93
CA LEU A 17 15.75 12.27 -16.67
C LEU A 17 15.56 11.46 -17.94
N PHE A 18 16.63 11.17 -18.68
CA PHE A 18 16.60 10.32 -19.88
C PHE A 18 16.10 8.92 -19.55
N LEU A 19 16.62 8.29 -18.49
CA LEU A 19 16.15 6.98 -18.02
C LEU A 19 14.68 7.04 -17.57
N ALA A 20 14.28 8.08 -16.84
CA ALA A 20 12.90 8.26 -16.42
C ALA A 20 11.94 8.41 -17.63
N VAL A 21 12.31 9.21 -18.64
CA VAL A 21 11.53 9.36 -19.86
C VAL A 21 11.42 8.03 -20.60
N LEU A 22 12.53 7.33 -20.78
CA LEU A 22 12.57 6.08 -21.55
C LEU A 22 11.82 4.93 -20.87
N PHE A 23 11.99 4.76 -19.55
CA PHE A 23 11.49 3.58 -18.85
C PHE A 23 10.20 3.83 -18.03
N ILE A 24 9.82 5.07 -17.79
CA ILE A 24 8.60 5.40 -17.05
C ILE A 24 7.60 6.10 -17.97
N PHE A 25 7.97 7.24 -18.55
CA PHE A 25 7.00 8.05 -19.30
C PHE A 25 6.57 7.40 -20.62
N LEU A 26 7.50 6.85 -21.41
CA LEU A 26 7.14 6.20 -22.68
C LEU A 26 6.24 4.97 -22.50
N PRO A 27 6.50 4.03 -21.56
CA PRO A 27 5.58 2.94 -21.30
C PRO A 27 4.20 3.42 -20.85
N ILE A 28 4.12 4.40 -19.94
CA ILE A 28 2.83 4.94 -19.47
C ILE A 28 2.04 5.56 -20.64
N LEU A 29 2.70 6.37 -21.50
CA LEU A 29 2.05 6.93 -22.69
C LEU A 29 1.57 5.85 -23.65
N SER A 30 2.36 4.81 -23.86
CA SER A 30 1.95 3.64 -24.64
C SER A 30 0.72 2.96 -24.07
N MET A 31 0.70 2.74 -22.75
CA MET A 31 -0.45 2.13 -22.05
C MET A 31 -1.69 3.03 -22.15
N ILE A 32 -1.55 4.34 -21.98
CA ILE A 32 -2.65 5.30 -22.17
C ILE A 32 -3.21 5.19 -23.59
N ARG A 33 -2.34 5.19 -24.60
CA ARG A 33 -2.79 5.04 -25.99
C ARG A 33 -3.51 3.71 -26.21
N GLN A 34 -2.93 2.59 -25.74
CA GLN A 34 -3.53 1.26 -25.89
C GLN A 34 -4.87 1.14 -25.18
N SER A 35 -5.05 1.78 -24.00
CA SER A 35 -6.30 1.73 -23.26
C SER A 35 -7.50 2.33 -24.02
N PHE A 36 -7.24 3.23 -24.95
CA PHE A 36 -8.25 3.83 -25.84
C PHE A 36 -8.28 3.22 -27.25
N THR A 37 -7.61 2.10 -27.45
CA THR A 37 -7.53 1.43 -28.75
C THR A 37 -8.43 0.19 -28.76
N MET A 38 -9.21 0.03 -29.83
CA MET A 38 -10.03 -1.17 -30.03
C MET A 38 -9.15 -2.34 -30.46
N PRO A 39 -9.27 -3.54 -29.82
CA PRO A 39 -8.61 -4.74 -30.30
C PRO A 39 -8.94 -4.97 -31.80
N GLU A 40 -7.97 -5.40 -32.60
CA GLU A 40 -8.07 -5.72 -34.04
C GLU A 40 -8.26 -4.51 -34.97
N ALA A 41 -9.08 -3.54 -34.64
CA ALA A 41 -9.39 -2.41 -35.53
C ALA A 41 -8.41 -1.23 -35.39
N GLY A 42 -7.70 -1.10 -34.28
CA GLY A 42 -6.76 0.00 -34.02
C GLY A 42 -7.41 1.38 -33.88
N THR A 43 -8.74 1.46 -33.88
CA THR A 43 -9.51 2.71 -33.81
C THR A 43 -9.71 3.14 -32.35
N PHE A 44 -9.97 4.42 -32.14
CA PHE A 44 -10.26 4.98 -30.83
C PHE A 44 -11.57 4.43 -30.27
N THR A 45 -11.55 3.97 -29.01
CA THR A 45 -12.74 3.48 -28.32
C THR A 45 -12.71 3.78 -26.83
N LEU A 46 -13.87 3.96 -26.22
CA LEU A 46 -14.08 4.00 -24.77
C LEU A 46 -14.69 2.69 -24.25
N ASN A 47 -14.98 1.74 -25.15
CA ASN A 47 -15.65 0.49 -24.78
C ASN A 47 -14.85 -0.33 -23.77
N ASN A 48 -13.51 -0.29 -23.82
CA ASN A 48 -12.66 -0.96 -22.86
C ASN A 48 -12.95 -0.52 -21.42
N TYR A 49 -13.22 0.78 -21.20
CA TYR A 49 -13.59 1.30 -19.87
C TYR A 49 -15.02 0.90 -19.49
N VAL A 50 -15.95 0.87 -20.45
CA VAL A 50 -17.31 0.37 -20.21
C VAL A 50 -17.26 -1.09 -19.77
N THR A 51 -16.41 -1.90 -20.42
CA THR A 51 -16.22 -3.32 -20.11
C THR A 51 -15.76 -3.55 -18.65
N ILE A 52 -14.97 -2.66 -18.06
CA ILE A 52 -14.59 -2.77 -16.63
C ILE A 52 -15.81 -2.84 -15.72
N PHE A 53 -16.87 -2.10 -16.04
CA PHE A 53 -18.08 -2.01 -15.21
C PHE A 53 -19.15 -3.04 -15.61
N THR A 54 -19.19 -3.45 -16.87
CA THR A 54 -20.20 -4.37 -17.40
C THR A 54 -19.80 -5.84 -17.26
N ASP A 55 -18.52 -6.16 -17.37
CA ASP A 55 -18.03 -7.52 -17.21
C ASP A 55 -17.85 -7.86 -15.73
N PRO A 56 -18.56 -8.89 -15.22
CA PRO A 56 -18.49 -9.30 -13.82
C PRO A 56 -17.06 -9.62 -13.33
N ILE A 57 -16.19 -10.15 -14.22
CA ILE A 57 -14.83 -10.54 -13.86
C ILE A 57 -13.99 -9.33 -13.46
N TYR A 58 -14.03 -8.24 -14.24
CA TYR A 58 -13.26 -7.03 -13.96
C TYR A 58 -13.85 -6.21 -12.83
N ARG A 59 -15.19 -6.19 -12.72
CA ARG A 59 -15.87 -5.54 -11.60
C ARG A 59 -15.51 -6.21 -10.27
N VAL A 60 -15.63 -7.53 -10.17
CA VAL A 60 -15.26 -8.28 -8.97
C VAL A 60 -13.78 -8.15 -8.65
N ALA A 61 -12.89 -8.15 -9.67
CA ALA A 61 -11.46 -7.90 -9.46
C ALA A 61 -11.19 -6.51 -8.88
N THR A 62 -11.93 -5.50 -9.33
CA THR A 62 -11.82 -4.12 -8.79
C THR A 62 -12.34 -4.06 -7.36
N GLU A 63 -13.51 -4.61 -7.09
CA GLU A 63 -14.13 -4.64 -5.76
C GLU A 63 -13.25 -5.37 -4.74
N ASN A 64 -12.74 -6.55 -5.08
CA ASN A 64 -11.85 -7.33 -4.23
C ASN A 64 -10.53 -6.59 -3.95
N SER A 65 -9.93 -5.96 -4.97
CA SER A 65 -8.70 -5.19 -4.81
C SER A 65 -8.90 -3.97 -3.92
N LEU A 66 -9.99 -3.24 -4.09
CA LEU A 66 -10.35 -2.10 -3.24
C LEU A 66 -10.60 -2.55 -1.80
N TYR A 67 -11.43 -3.57 -1.60
CA TYR A 67 -11.74 -4.11 -0.28
C TYR A 67 -10.49 -4.55 0.46
N LEU A 68 -9.65 -5.37 -0.19
CA LEU A 68 -8.43 -5.89 0.41
C LEU A 68 -7.45 -4.75 0.75
N SER A 69 -7.20 -3.84 -0.20
CA SER A 69 -6.24 -2.75 -0.01
C SER A 69 -6.71 -1.74 1.02
N PHE A 70 -7.99 -1.37 1.00
CA PHE A 70 -8.54 -0.36 1.91
C PHE A 70 -8.59 -0.88 3.36
N LEU A 71 -9.16 -2.08 3.55
CA LEU A 71 -9.32 -2.65 4.88
C LEU A 71 -7.96 -3.02 5.51
N SER A 72 -7.05 -3.65 4.74
CA SER A 72 -5.71 -3.96 5.24
C SER A 72 -4.92 -2.70 5.58
N THR A 73 -5.09 -1.62 4.81
CA THR A 73 -4.41 -0.34 5.08
C THR A 73 -4.93 0.31 6.36
N ILE A 74 -6.24 0.30 6.60
CA ILE A 74 -6.80 0.85 7.85
C ILE A 74 -6.27 0.07 9.06
N ILE A 75 -6.38 -1.26 9.02
CA ILE A 75 -5.91 -2.12 10.11
C ILE A 75 -4.39 -1.99 10.29
N GLY A 76 -3.65 -2.03 9.17
CA GLY A 76 -2.20 -1.88 9.16
C GLY A 76 -1.76 -0.53 9.72
N LEU A 77 -2.44 0.56 9.38
CA LEU A 77 -2.16 1.90 9.89
C LEU A 77 -2.39 2.00 11.41
N ILE A 78 -3.50 1.44 11.91
CA ILE A 78 -3.81 1.43 13.34
C ILE A 78 -2.73 0.68 14.12
N ILE A 79 -2.37 -0.53 13.66
CA ILE A 79 -1.33 -1.33 14.33
C ILE A 79 0.03 -0.64 14.21
N SER A 80 0.38 -0.09 13.05
CA SER A 80 1.61 0.68 12.83
C SER A 80 1.70 1.90 13.73
N PHE A 81 0.57 2.58 13.98
CA PHE A 81 0.49 3.70 14.92
C PHE A 81 0.85 3.24 16.34
N LEU A 82 0.29 2.13 16.81
CA LEU A 82 0.60 1.56 18.13
C LEU A 82 2.08 1.12 18.24
N ILE A 83 2.62 0.51 17.20
CA ILE A 83 4.04 0.13 17.14
C ILE A 83 4.92 1.37 17.19
N ALA A 84 4.64 2.39 16.37
CA ALA A 84 5.42 3.63 16.32
C ALA A 84 5.34 4.40 17.65
N TYR A 85 4.17 4.43 18.30
CA TYR A 85 4.00 4.97 19.65
C TYR A 85 4.91 4.26 20.64
N SER A 86 4.88 2.92 20.68
CA SER A 86 5.72 2.12 21.59
C SER A 86 7.21 2.35 21.32
N ILE A 87 7.62 2.49 20.05
CA ILE A 87 9.02 2.77 19.70
C ILE A 87 9.42 4.15 20.21
N ASN A 88 8.54 5.15 20.13
CA ASN A 88 8.84 6.51 20.56
C ASN A 88 9.08 6.62 22.08
N GLU A 89 8.47 5.73 22.88
CA GLU A 89 8.69 5.66 24.34
C GLU A 89 10.03 4.99 24.71
N LEU A 90 10.73 4.38 23.75
CA LEU A 90 12.03 3.74 24.01
C LEU A 90 13.15 4.78 23.99
N GLY A 91 14.21 4.51 24.77
CA GLY A 91 15.46 5.30 24.65
C GLY A 91 16.14 5.12 23.30
N GLN A 92 16.98 6.10 22.89
CA GLN A 92 17.62 6.16 21.56
C GLN A 92 18.25 4.85 21.10
N LYS A 93 18.92 4.10 21.98
CA LYS A 93 19.54 2.80 21.62
C LYS A 93 18.49 1.74 21.29
N GLY A 94 17.35 1.73 22.01
CA GLY A 94 16.23 0.83 21.76
C GLY A 94 15.55 1.16 20.43
N GLN A 95 15.24 2.44 20.21
CA GLN A 95 14.69 2.92 18.93
C GLN A 95 15.54 2.48 17.75
N GLY A 96 16.86 2.73 17.77
CA GLY A 96 17.76 2.39 16.67
C GLY A 96 17.74 0.90 16.32
N ARG A 97 17.71 0.02 17.34
CA ARG A 97 17.66 -1.44 17.12
C ARG A 97 16.33 -1.85 16.45
N ILE A 98 15.20 -1.37 16.96
CA ILE A 98 13.88 -1.73 16.41
C ILE A 98 13.70 -1.14 15.01
N LEU A 99 14.12 0.10 14.75
CA LEU A 99 14.07 0.69 13.42
C LEU A 99 14.91 -0.11 12.42
N SER A 100 16.08 -0.60 12.81
CA SER A 100 16.91 -1.47 11.96
C SER A 100 16.21 -2.79 11.65
N LEU A 101 15.56 -3.41 12.63
CA LEU A 101 14.75 -4.62 12.43
C LEU A 101 13.56 -4.36 11.50
N LEU A 102 12.81 -3.26 11.70
CA LEU A 102 11.70 -2.89 10.82
C LEU A 102 12.16 -2.64 9.39
N ASN A 103 13.30 -1.95 9.19
CA ASN A 103 13.89 -1.79 7.87
C ASN A 103 14.25 -3.12 7.20
N MET A 104 14.79 -4.08 7.95
CA MET A 104 15.06 -5.42 7.44
C MET A 104 13.76 -6.14 7.05
N VAL A 105 12.76 -6.12 7.92
CA VAL A 105 11.47 -6.80 7.70
C VAL A 105 10.67 -6.12 6.57
N SER A 106 10.77 -4.80 6.38
CA SER A 106 10.06 -4.09 5.30
C SER A 106 10.47 -4.54 3.91
N ASN A 107 11.70 -5.07 3.76
CA ASN A 107 12.17 -5.67 2.50
C ASN A 107 11.74 -7.13 2.33
N PHE A 108 11.10 -7.71 3.33
CA PHE A 108 10.64 -9.10 3.31
C PHE A 108 9.21 -9.17 2.76
N ALA A 109 9.09 -9.00 1.44
CA ALA A 109 7.83 -8.97 0.71
C ALA A 109 7.87 -9.95 -0.48
N GLY A 110 6.74 -10.18 -1.13
CA GLY A 110 6.63 -11.04 -2.30
C GLY A 110 6.84 -12.52 -2.00
N LEU A 111 7.70 -13.18 -2.77
CA LEU A 111 7.99 -14.61 -2.66
C LEU A 111 8.46 -15.06 -1.27
N PRO A 112 9.46 -14.42 -0.64
CA PRO A 112 9.91 -14.83 0.70
C PRO A 112 8.80 -14.75 1.74
N LEU A 113 7.96 -13.73 1.68
CA LEU A 113 6.81 -13.58 2.57
C LEU A 113 5.79 -14.70 2.37
N TYR A 114 5.43 -15.00 1.12
CA TYR A 114 4.53 -16.09 0.80
C TYR A 114 5.01 -17.43 1.39
N PHE A 115 6.26 -17.82 1.11
CA PHE A 115 6.81 -19.07 1.62
C PHE A 115 6.82 -19.13 3.15
N SER A 116 7.13 -18.02 3.82
CA SER A 116 7.11 -17.97 5.29
C SER A 116 5.70 -18.23 5.84
N PHE A 117 4.69 -17.63 5.24
CA PHE A 117 3.29 -17.87 5.65
C PHE A 117 2.84 -19.31 5.35
N VAL A 118 3.25 -19.89 4.22
CA VAL A 118 2.95 -21.29 3.89
C VAL A 118 3.59 -22.24 4.90
N VAL A 119 4.85 -22.02 5.27
CA VAL A 119 5.55 -22.85 6.26
C VAL A 119 4.90 -22.75 7.64
N ILE A 120 4.41 -21.58 8.01
CA ILE A 120 3.82 -21.34 9.34
C ILE A 120 2.34 -21.70 9.38
N LEU A 121 1.53 -21.21 8.41
CA LEU A 121 0.08 -21.24 8.43
C LEU A 121 -0.54 -22.06 7.27
N GLY A 122 0.25 -22.69 6.41
CA GLY A 122 -0.24 -23.61 5.39
C GLY A 122 -0.96 -24.82 6.00
N ASN A 123 -1.63 -25.61 5.17
CA ASN A 123 -2.43 -26.76 5.64
C ASN A 123 -1.63 -27.74 6.51
N THR A 124 -0.33 -27.85 6.29
CA THR A 124 0.64 -28.65 7.08
C THR A 124 1.68 -27.77 7.75
N GLY A 125 1.35 -26.49 7.99
CA GLY A 125 2.25 -25.51 8.58
C GLY A 125 2.56 -25.82 10.04
N ILE A 126 3.72 -25.40 10.50
CA ILE A 126 4.24 -25.70 11.86
C ILE A 126 3.24 -25.24 12.92
N PHE A 127 2.68 -24.03 12.79
CA PHE A 127 1.73 -23.48 13.75
C PHE A 127 0.38 -24.23 13.71
N VAL A 128 -0.08 -24.62 12.51
CA VAL A 128 -1.32 -25.41 12.35
C VAL A 128 -1.19 -26.78 13.00
N LEU A 129 -0.05 -27.46 12.80
CA LEU A 129 0.22 -28.75 13.43
C LEU A 129 0.37 -28.65 14.94
N ALA A 130 1.03 -27.61 15.46
CA ALA A 130 1.17 -27.37 16.89
C ALA A 130 -0.20 -27.12 17.56
N LEU A 131 -1.08 -26.33 16.93
CA LEU A 131 -2.44 -26.13 17.45
C LEU A 131 -3.27 -27.42 17.43
N LYS A 132 -3.15 -28.20 16.35
CA LYS A 132 -3.83 -29.49 16.24
C LYS A 132 -3.39 -30.46 17.34
N ALA A 133 -2.12 -30.46 17.73
CA ALA A 133 -1.60 -31.28 18.81
C ALA A 133 -2.23 -30.98 20.17
N ILE A 134 -2.72 -29.74 20.39
CA ILE A 134 -3.44 -29.32 21.59
C ILE A 134 -4.97 -29.32 21.42
N GLY A 135 -5.48 -29.93 20.32
CA GLY A 135 -6.91 -30.11 20.06
C GLY A 135 -7.61 -28.92 19.40
N ILE A 136 -6.86 -27.92 18.91
CA ILE A 136 -7.41 -26.76 18.22
C ILE A 136 -7.25 -26.95 16.69
N GLU A 137 -8.37 -27.11 15.99
CA GLU A 137 -8.37 -27.18 14.51
C GLU A 137 -8.47 -25.79 13.89
N LEU A 138 -7.33 -25.16 13.62
CA LEU A 138 -7.27 -23.83 13.00
C LEU A 138 -7.96 -23.79 11.63
N ALA A 139 -7.93 -24.88 10.88
CA ALA A 139 -8.50 -24.99 9.52
C ALA A 139 -10.03 -24.77 9.48
N THR A 140 -10.74 -24.88 10.60
CA THR A 140 -12.18 -24.61 10.70
C THR A 140 -12.50 -23.12 10.74
N VAL A 141 -11.59 -22.29 11.25
CA VAL A 141 -11.76 -20.84 11.48
C VAL A 141 -10.98 -20.01 10.47
N PHE A 142 -9.80 -20.47 10.09
CA PHE A 142 -8.88 -19.72 9.24
C PHE A 142 -8.34 -20.57 8.09
N LYS A 143 -8.39 -20.03 6.88
CA LYS A 143 -7.81 -20.66 5.68
C LYS A 143 -6.80 -19.71 5.06
N LEU A 144 -5.54 -20.14 4.97
CA LEU A 144 -4.48 -19.33 4.36
C LEU A 144 -4.78 -18.99 2.90
N TYR A 145 -5.25 -19.97 2.12
CA TYR A 145 -5.56 -19.83 0.68
C TYR A 145 -6.95 -19.23 0.45
N SER A 146 -7.23 -18.08 1.08
CA SER A 146 -8.50 -17.37 1.02
C SER A 146 -8.31 -15.86 1.15
N MET A 147 -9.38 -15.09 1.05
CA MET A 147 -9.38 -13.64 1.30
C MET A 147 -8.89 -13.29 2.72
N GLN A 148 -9.16 -14.14 3.71
CA GLN A 148 -8.66 -13.96 5.09
C GLN A 148 -7.13 -14.08 5.18
N GLY A 149 -6.56 -15.08 4.50
CA GLY A 149 -5.10 -15.25 4.44
C GLY A 149 -4.41 -14.11 3.70
N LEU A 150 -4.99 -13.65 2.57
CA LEU A 150 -4.52 -12.45 1.89
C LEU A 150 -4.56 -11.23 2.81
N MET A 151 -5.67 -11.01 3.50
CA MET A 151 -5.84 -9.90 4.43
C MET A 151 -4.75 -9.91 5.51
N LEU A 152 -4.48 -11.07 6.12
CA LEU A 152 -3.44 -11.22 7.13
C LEU A 152 -2.05 -10.88 6.58
N MET A 153 -1.71 -11.38 5.39
CA MET A 153 -0.41 -11.10 4.76
C MET A 153 -0.28 -9.62 4.37
N PHE A 154 -1.36 -9.00 3.90
CA PHE A 154 -1.39 -7.58 3.55
C PHE A 154 -1.23 -6.68 4.79
N ILE A 155 -1.87 -7.01 5.89
CA ILE A 155 -1.64 -6.31 7.16
C ILE A 155 -0.17 -6.47 7.56
N TYR A 156 0.34 -7.71 7.57
CA TYR A 156 1.71 -7.99 8.01
C TYR A 156 2.77 -7.17 7.26
N PHE A 157 2.77 -7.15 5.92
CA PHE A 157 3.82 -6.45 5.18
C PHE A 157 3.71 -4.92 5.28
N GLN A 158 2.55 -4.40 5.64
CA GLN A 158 2.35 -2.96 5.84
C GLN A 158 2.87 -2.48 7.20
N LEU A 159 2.92 -3.34 8.23
CA LEU A 159 3.32 -2.95 9.59
C LEU A 159 4.71 -2.32 9.66
N PRO A 160 5.78 -2.91 9.09
CA PRO A 160 7.10 -2.31 9.14
C PRO A 160 7.15 -0.95 8.44
N LEU A 161 6.60 -0.88 7.23
CA LEU A 161 6.61 0.35 6.42
C LEU A 161 5.81 1.47 7.09
N GLY A 162 4.60 1.17 7.56
CA GLY A 162 3.75 2.13 8.26
C GLY A 162 4.39 2.62 9.56
N SER A 163 5.00 1.72 10.34
CA SER A 163 5.69 2.09 11.58
C SER A 163 6.90 3.01 11.30
N LEU A 164 7.72 2.68 10.30
CA LEU A 164 8.86 3.51 9.90
C LEU A 164 8.45 4.92 9.48
N MET A 165 7.31 5.05 8.81
CA MET A 165 6.78 6.35 8.39
C MET A 165 6.19 7.16 9.54
N LEU A 166 5.62 6.50 10.55
CA LEU A 166 4.97 7.18 11.66
C LEU A 166 5.93 7.58 12.80
N VAL A 167 7.07 6.89 12.98
CA VAL A 167 8.04 7.24 14.04
C VAL A 167 8.49 8.71 13.97
N PRO A 168 8.88 9.29 12.81
CA PRO A 168 9.20 10.71 12.72
C PRO A 168 8.04 11.65 13.07
N ALA A 169 6.79 11.22 12.79
CA ALA A 169 5.61 12.00 13.12
C ALA A 169 5.40 12.08 14.64
N PHE A 170 5.67 11.01 15.38
CA PHE A 170 5.67 11.03 16.84
C PHE A 170 6.75 11.95 17.42
N GLN A 171 7.95 11.96 16.81
CA GLN A 171 9.05 12.83 17.23
C GLN A 171 8.75 14.33 17.00
N ALA A 172 7.80 14.68 16.14
CA ALA A 172 7.34 16.05 15.94
C ALA A 172 6.46 16.56 17.09
N ILE A 173 5.91 15.69 17.94
CA ILE A 173 5.13 16.06 19.12
C ILE A 173 6.11 16.52 20.21
N LYS A 174 6.06 17.81 20.57
CA LYS A 174 6.95 18.38 21.58
C LYS A 174 6.55 17.91 22.98
N PRO A 175 7.49 17.47 23.83
CA PRO A 175 7.20 17.08 25.23
C PRO A 175 6.46 18.17 26.01
N ALA A 176 6.81 19.44 25.79
CA ALA A 176 6.16 20.56 26.43
C ALA A 176 4.63 20.65 26.21
N TRP A 177 4.12 20.10 25.09
CA TRP A 177 2.68 20.05 24.85
C TRP A 177 1.97 19.02 25.75
N LYS A 178 2.66 17.92 26.07
CA LYS A 178 2.15 16.91 27.00
C LYS A 178 2.15 17.47 28.43
N GLU A 179 3.25 18.12 28.84
CA GLU A 179 3.38 18.79 30.13
C GLU A 179 2.32 19.89 30.34
N ALA A 180 2.10 20.73 29.32
CA ALA A 180 1.06 21.76 29.36
C ALA A 180 -0.36 21.15 29.47
N ALA A 181 -0.63 20.06 28.78
CA ALA A 181 -1.90 19.36 28.88
C ALA A 181 -2.12 18.75 30.27
N GLU A 182 -1.08 18.19 30.87
CA GLU A 182 -1.10 17.64 32.23
C GLU A 182 -1.37 18.75 33.27
N LEU A 183 -0.77 19.93 33.11
CA LEU A 183 -1.05 21.11 33.97
C LEU A 183 -2.51 21.56 33.83
N MET A 184 -3.15 21.32 32.71
CA MET A 184 -4.57 21.61 32.50
C MET A 184 -5.49 20.42 32.90
N GLU A 185 -4.98 19.48 33.67
CA GLU A 185 -5.70 18.27 34.12
C GLU A 185 -6.29 17.43 32.99
N ALA A 186 -5.71 17.51 31.78
CA ALA A 186 -6.14 16.73 30.65
C ALA A 186 -5.65 15.27 30.80
N ASN A 187 -6.56 14.31 30.62
CA ASN A 187 -6.18 12.91 30.59
C ASN A 187 -5.51 12.54 29.25
N THR A 188 -4.85 11.36 29.22
CA THR A 188 -4.15 10.86 28.04
C THR A 188 -5.03 10.80 26.78
N LEU A 189 -6.29 10.40 26.91
CA LEU A 189 -7.22 10.33 25.78
C LEU A 189 -7.54 11.75 25.24
N GLN A 190 -7.74 12.70 26.13
CA GLN A 190 -7.96 14.12 25.75
C GLN A 190 -6.74 14.69 25.05
N PHE A 191 -5.54 14.40 25.52
CA PHE A 191 -4.31 14.81 24.84
C PHE A 191 -4.24 14.24 23.42
N TRP A 192 -4.44 12.94 23.27
CA TRP A 192 -4.36 12.30 21.95
C TRP A 192 -5.45 12.77 20.99
N THR A 193 -6.68 12.89 21.43
CA THR A 193 -7.80 13.29 20.57
C THR A 193 -7.77 14.78 20.19
N LYS A 194 -7.29 15.65 21.09
CA LYS A 194 -7.32 17.10 20.87
C LYS A 194 -6.00 17.69 20.35
N ILE A 195 -4.86 17.04 20.62
CA ILE A 195 -3.53 17.53 20.26
C ILE A 195 -2.77 16.52 19.41
N GLY A 196 -2.54 15.30 19.91
CA GLY A 196 -1.66 14.32 19.29
C GLY A 196 -2.12 13.90 17.90
N ILE A 197 -3.33 13.36 17.77
CA ILE A 197 -3.89 12.91 16.48
C ILE A 197 -4.04 14.07 15.49
N PRO A 198 -4.62 15.23 15.83
CA PRO A 198 -4.69 16.38 14.93
C PRO A 198 -3.34 16.82 14.39
N VAL A 199 -2.32 16.91 15.23
CA VAL A 199 -0.95 17.26 14.80
C VAL A 199 -0.34 16.21 13.85
N MET A 200 -0.58 14.94 14.11
CA MET A 200 -0.08 13.83 13.30
C MET A 200 -0.93 13.54 12.05
N LEU A 201 -2.10 14.12 11.94
CA LEU A 201 -3.07 13.81 10.89
C LEU A 201 -2.51 13.92 9.46
N PRO A 202 -1.68 14.92 9.10
CA PRO A 202 -1.04 14.93 7.77
C PRO A 202 -0.17 13.71 7.54
N SER A 203 0.64 13.33 8.52
CA SER A 203 1.51 12.14 8.42
C SER A 203 0.72 10.85 8.38
N LEU A 204 -0.40 10.76 9.10
CA LEU A 204 -1.31 9.62 9.04
C LEU A 204 -1.94 9.47 7.65
N LEU A 205 -2.40 10.56 7.03
CA LEU A 205 -2.98 10.56 5.69
C LEU A 205 -1.93 10.25 4.62
N ASP A 206 -0.69 10.74 4.76
CA ASP A 206 0.42 10.39 3.86
C ASP A 206 0.78 8.92 3.97
N THR A 207 0.88 8.41 5.20
CA THR A 207 1.15 6.99 5.46
C THR A 207 0.03 6.12 4.90
N PHE A 208 -1.25 6.49 5.14
CA PHE A 208 -2.40 5.79 4.56
C PHE A 208 -2.32 5.72 3.03
N SER A 209 -2.05 6.84 2.38
CA SER A 209 -1.95 6.92 0.91
C SER A 209 -0.86 6.01 0.37
N LEU A 210 0.30 5.98 1.03
CA LEU A 210 1.42 5.12 0.61
C LEU A 210 1.12 3.64 0.85
N LEU A 211 0.59 3.29 2.02
CA LEU A 211 0.23 1.90 2.35
C LEU A 211 -0.87 1.39 1.41
N PHE A 212 -1.87 2.21 1.09
CA PHE A 212 -2.91 1.86 0.13
C PHE A 212 -2.33 1.61 -1.28
N ALA A 213 -1.48 2.51 -1.76
CA ALA A 213 -0.83 2.36 -3.05
C ALA A 213 0.03 1.09 -3.11
N ASN A 214 0.77 0.80 -2.03
CA ASN A 214 1.57 -0.42 -1.92
C ASN A 214 0.70 -1.68 -1.91
N ALA A 215 -0.44 -1.64 -1.20
CA ALA A 215 -1.36 -2.76 -1.11
C ALA A 215 -2.04 -3.07 -2.47
N ILE A 216 -2.63 -2.06 -3.13
CA ILE A 216 -3.39 -2.28 -4.37
C ILE A 216 -2.49 -2.77 -5.52
N THR A 217 -1.20 -2.47 -5.48
CA THR A 217 -0.21 -2.90 -6.49
C THR A 217 0.49 -4.21 -6.16
N ALA A 218 0.24 -4.81 -4.99
CA ALA A 218 0.90 -6.04 -4.56
C ALA A 218 0.47 -7.22 -5.43
N TYR A 219 1.37 -7.68 -6.30
CA TYR A 219 1.12 -8.75 -7.27
C TYR A 219 1.69 -10.10 -6.82
N ALA A 220 2.99 -10.15 -6.49
CA ALA A 220 3.71 -11.39 -6.32
C ALA A 220 3.15 -12.28 -5.18
N THR A 221 2.81 -11.68 -4.06
CA THR A 221 2.22 -12.37 -2.90
C THR A 221 0.85 -12.96 -3.25
N VAL A 222 0.03 -12.18 -3.99
CA VAL A 222 -1.32 -12.58 -4.40
C VAL A 222 -1.28 -13.73 -5.38
N LEU A 223 -0.45 -13.62 -6.43
CA LEU A 223 -0.35 -14.63 -7.47
C LEU A 223 -0.06 -16.01 -6.89
N LEU A 224 0.83 -16.07 -5.92
CA LEU A 224 1.26 -17.35 -5.34
C LEU A 224 0.25 -17.93 -4.35
N LEU A 225 -0.47 -17.08 -3.63
CA LEU A 225 -1.39 -17.54 -2.60
C LEU A 225 -2.74 -18.01 -3.17
N VAL A 226 -3.30 -17.27 -4.12
CA VAL A 226 -4.70 -17.46 -4.56
C VAL A 226 -4.80 -17.80 -6.04
N THR A 227 -3.71 -17.71 -6.77
CA THR A 227 -3.59 -18.01 -8.20
C THR A 227 -4.77 -17.45 -9.02
N THR A 228 -5.82 -18.24 -9.24
CA THR A 228 -6.99 -17.86 -10.04
C THR A 228 -8.31 -17.83 -9.24
N SER A 229 -8.28 -18.24 -7.97
CA SER A 229 -9.52 -18.41 -7.18
C SER A 229 -10.15 -17.09 -6.73
N ILE A 230 -9.34 -16.04 -6.52
CA ILE A 230 -9.83 -14.71 -6.15
C ILE A 230 -9.33 -13.71 -7.20
N PRO A 231 -10.22 -13.16 -8.04
CA PRO A 231 -9.82 -12.17 -9.04
C PRO A 231 -9.39 -10.87 -8.33
N LEU A 232 -8.18 -10.39 -8.65
CA LEU A 232 -7.61 -9.13 -8.19
C LEU A 232 -6.98 -8.38 -9.37
N LEU A 233 -7.04 -7.04 -9.36
CA LEU A 233 -6.57 -6.20 -10.46
C LEU A 233 -5.13 -6.50 -10.89
N PRO A 234 -4.11 -6.55 -9.98
CA PRO A 234 -2.73 -6.80 -10.40
C PRO A 234 -2.55 -8.13 -11.12
N VAL A 235 -3.27 -9.18 -10.67
CA VAL A 235 -3.22 -10.51 -11.30
C VAL A 235 -3.89 -10.47 -12.66
N LYS A 236 -5.07 -9.82 -12.78
CA LYS A 236 -5.77 -9.69 -14.06
C LYS A 236 -4.96 -8.88 -15.07
N ILE A 237 -4.35 -7.78 -14.66
CA ILE A 237 -3.46 -6.99 -15.52
C ILE A 237 -2.35 -7.90 -16.09
N THR A 238 -1.66 -8.64 -15.22
CA THR A 238 -0.56 -9.50 -15.67
C THR A 238 -1.06 -10.62 -16.62
N THR A 239 -2.18 -11.28 -16.31
CA THR A 239 -2.72 -12.33 -17.19
C THR A 239 -3.12 -11.80 -18.57
N MET A 240 -3.54 -10.53 -18.70
CA MET A 240 -3.84 -9.89 -19.98
C MET A 240 -2.57 -9.67 -20.84
N PHE A 241 -1.44 -9.39 -20.21
CA PHE A 241 -0.16 -9.22 -20.92
C PHE A 241 0.57 -10.55 -21.21
N THR A 242 0.43 -11.55 -20.34
CA THR A 242 1.16 -12.83 -20.41
C THR A 242 0.31 -13.99 -20.92
N GLY A 243 -0.97 -13.75 -21.25
CA GLY A 243 -1.91 -14.79 -21.69
C GLY A 243 -1.38 -15.66 -22.81
N GLU A 244 -1.49 -16.98 -22.65
CA GLU A 244 -0.83 -17.97 -23.51
C GLU A 244 -1.39 -18.04 -24.94
N MET A 245 -2.66 -17.68 -25.17
CA MET A 245 -3.29 -17.82 -26.50
C MET A 245 -3.42 -16.49 -27.28
N THR A 246 -3.93 -15.46 -26.63
CA THR A 246 -4.09 -14.12 -27.22
C THR A 246 -3.90 -13.05 -26.16
N PRO A 247 -2.75 -12.37 -26.12
CA PRO A 247 -2.55 -11.23 -25.19
C PRO A 247 -3.54 -10.12 -25.50
N GLN A 248 -4.38 -9.76 -24.54
CA GLN A 248 -5.31 -8.63 -24.63
C GLN A 248 -4.66 -7.37 -24.08
N ARG A 249 -3.68 -6.84 -24.81
CA ARG A 249 -2.85 -5.71 -24.34
C ARG A 249 -3.66 -4.45 -24.09
N GLU A 250 -4.69 -4.21 -24.90
CA GLU A 250 -5.58 -3.07 -24.80
C GLU A 250 -6.37 -3.12 -23.49
N MET A 251 -6.95 -4.26 -23.17
CA MET A 251 -7.67 -4.46 -21.91
C MET A 251 -6.74 -4.46 -20.71
N GLY A 252 -5.56 -5.09 -20.82
CA GLY A 252 -4.52 -5.04 -19.77
C GLY A 252 -4.07 -3.62 -19.46
N SER A 253 -3.85 -2.80 -20.51
CA SER A 253 -3.51 -1.38 -20.39
C SER A 253 -4.66 -0.58 -19.75
N THR A 254 -5.91 -0.87 -20.13
CA THR A 254 -7.10 -0.22 -19.54
C THR A 254 -7.22 -0.51 -18.06
N LEU A 255 -7.06 -1.77 -17.64
CA LEU A 255 -7.08 -2.15 -16.22
C LEU A 255 -5.94 -1.52 -15.42
N ALA A 256 -4.74 -1.41 -16.02
CA ALA A 256 -3.61 -0.75 -15.38
C ALA A 256 -3.85 0.76 -15.20
N ILE A 257 -4.36 1.46 -16.22
CA ILE A 257 -4.74 2.87 -16.10
C ILE A 257 -5.87 3.04 -15.07
N TRP A 258 -6.85 2.14 -15.06
CA TRP A 258 -7.93 2.14 -14.07
C TRP A 258 -7.38 2.02 -12.63
N MET A 259 -6.44 1.12 -12.41
CA MET A 259 -5.77 0.96 -11.11
C MET A 259 -4.99 2.23 -10.71
N ILE A 260 -4.29 2.88 -11.66
CA ILE A 260 -3.61 4.15 -11.43
C ILE A 260 -4.63 5.25 -11.06
N LEU A 261 -5.77 5.33 -11.74
CA LEU A 261 -6.81 6.30 -11.43
C LEU A 261 -7.38 6.11 -10.02
N ILE A 262 -7.61 4.88 -9.59
CA ILE A 262 -8.01 4.56 -8.22
C ILE A 262 -6.98 5.06 -7.21
N MET A 263 -5.69 4.77 -7.44
CA MET A 263 -4.60 5.25 -6.57
C MET A 263 -4.56 6.76 -6.50
N LEU A 264 -4.63 7.44 -7.64
CA LEU A 264 -4.65 8.91 -7.71
C LEU A 264 -5.86 9.48 -6.98
N ALA A 265 -7.04 8.88 -7.12
CA ALA A 265 -8.26 9.32 -6.43
C ALA A 265 -8.08 9.26 -4.90
N VAL A 266 -7.49 8.19 -4.37
CA VAL A 266 -7.22 8.06 -2.93
C VAL A 266 -6.17 9.06 -2.47
N ILE A 267 -5.06 9.22 -3.20
CA ILE A 267 -3.99 10.18 -2.86
C ILE A 267 -4.52 11.62 -2.89
N CYS A 268 -5.27 11.97 -3.95
CA CYS A 268 -5.89 13.30 -4.06
C CYS A 268 -6.92 13.53 -2.95
N GLY A 269 -7.74 12.53 -2.63
CA GLY A 269 -8.70 12.58 -1.53
C GLY A 269 -8.03 12.85 -0.19
N CYS A 270 -6.95 12.13 0.13
CA CYS A 270 -6.16 12.37 1.36
C CYS A 270 -5.53 13.77 1.36
N ASN A 271 -5.01 14.25 0.22
CA ASN A 271 -4.44 15.59 0.10
C ASN A 271 -5.51 16.69 0.25
N LEU A 272 -6.70 16.49 -0.29
CA LEU A 272 -7.82 17.41 -0.09
C LEU A 272 -8.27 17.45 1.37
N LEU A 273 -8.36 16.29 2.03
CA LEU A 273 -8.67 16.22 3.47
C LEU A 273 -7.63 16.98 4.30
N LYS A 274 -6.33 16.79 4.01
CA LYS A 274 -5.27 17.57 4.67
C LYS A 274 -5.50 19.08 4.51
N LYS A 275 -5.76 19.52 3.28
CA LYS A 275 -5.96 20.95 2.97
C LYS A 275 -7.19 21.54 3.66
N LEU A 276 -8.28 20.77 3.74
CA LEU A 276 -9.51 21.21 4.40
C LEU A 276 -9.34 21.34 5.92
N LEU A 277 -8.69 20.35 6.54
CA LEU A 277 -8.49 20.30 7.97
C LEU A 277 -7.42 21.30 8.47
N TYR A 278 -6.43 21.62 7.63
CA TYR A 278 -5.37 22.60 7.97
C TYR A 278 -5.67 24.03 7.54
N LYS A 279 -6.69 24.29 6.72
CA LYS A 279 -7.11 25.66 6.34
C LYS A 279 -7.74 26.45 7.50
N GLY A 280 -8.04 25.83 8.62
CA GLY A 280 -8.58 26.47 9.82
C GLY A 280 -7.52 27.02 10.81
N GLY A 281 -6.24 26.99 10.46
CA GLY A 281 -5.13 27.35 11.34
C GLY A 281 -4.28 28.54 10.89
N ASN A 282 -4.80 29.40 9.99
CA ASN A 282 -4.22 30.71 9.66
C ASN A 282 -5.15 31.83 10.08
#